data_e139426e73d0d412060a28c7cd2f1ded
#
_entry.id   e139426e73d0d412060a28c7cd2f1ded
#
_cell.length_a   1.000
_cell.length_b   1.000
_cell.length_c   1.000
_cell.angle_alpha   90.00
_cell.angle_beta   90.00
_cell.angle_gamma   90.00
#
_symmetry.space_group_name_H-M   'P 1'
#
loop_
_entity.id
_entity.type
_entity.pdbx_description
1 polymer ?
#
loop_
_entity_poly.entity_id
_entity_poly.type
_entity_poly.pdbx_seq_one_letter_code
_entity_poly.pdbx_strand_id
1 'polypeptide(L)'
;LNCQSLQKRRTRLNQNMVSKIGEKLSENELCPPNLLTGQEEAFENDIQTLLLTRIREFVQVNCPACDSSDAPSIFTKYELQFVRCATCFTIFMNPRPSEAVLADYYKCSKSYRYWAEKIFPASEQARKSKIHEPWYAQVKKYCRNNELSMNTLLEVGAGFGTFCSVAKEAGDFRKIIAMEPTPSLANHCRSRGLEVLEMRIENVPEDTIEADIAVSFEVIEHTFEPRLFLKAISSCLKPGG
;
A
#
# COMPACT_ATOMS: atom_id res chain seq x y z
N LEU A 1 1.03 7.38 7.03
CA LEU A 1 2.29 8.10 6.78
C LEU A 1 1.98 9.32 5.93
N ASN A 2 2.35 10.52 6.40
CA ASN A 2 2.06 11.79 5.75
C ASN A 2 2.77 11.89 4.39
N CYS A 3 2.15 12.52 3.39
CA CYS A 3 2.69 12.74 2.03
C CYS A 3 4.15 13.24 2.03
N GLN A 4 4.51 14.12 2.98
CA GLN A 4 5.88 14.65 3.15
C GLN A 4 6.92 13.62 3.67
N SER A 5 6.53 12.60 4.45
CA SER A 5 7.47 11.62 4.98
C SER A 5 7.84 10.55 3.95
N LEU A 6 6.93 10.24 3.04
CA LEU A 6 7.19 9.39 1.88
C LEU A 6 8.12 10.09 0.86
N GLN A 7 8.06 11.41 0.77
CA GLN A 7 8.81 12.21 -0.19
C GLN A 7 10.31 12.26 0.07
N LYS A 8 10.75 12.49 1.31
CA LYS A 8 12.19 12.57 1.64
C LYS A 8 12.94 11.25 1.44
N ARG A 9 12.23 10.10 1.42
CA ARG A 9 12.83 8.79 1.14
C ARG A 9 12.76 8.39 -0.33
N ARG A 10 11.69 8.75 -1.04
CA ARG A 10 11.61 8.55 -2.51
C ARG A 10 12.74 9.24 -3.26
N THR A 11 13.24 10.38 -2.78
CA THR A 11 14.28 11.15 -3.48
C THR A 11 15.62 10.43 -3.59
N ARG A 12 16.00 9.54 -2.68
CA ARG A 12 17.31 8.85 -2.75
C ARG A 12 17.28 7.48 -3.43
N LEU A 13 16.20 6.72 -3.32
CA LEU A 13 16.08 5.39 -3.95
C LEU A 13 15.51 5.44 -5.39
N ASN A 14 14.68 6.44 -5.69
CA ASN A 14 14.04 6.58 -6.99
C ASN A 14 14.78 7.47 -8.01
N GLN A 15 15.78 8.25 -7.60
CA GLN A 15 16.47 9.13 -8.57
C GLN A 15 17.13 8.36 -9.73
N ASN A 16 17.58 7.12 -9.49
CA ASN A 16 18.14 6.29 -10.55
C ASN A 16 17.10 5.46 -11.34
N MET A 17 15.88 5.28 -10.83
CA MET A 17 14.78 4.61 -11.54
C MET A 17 13.88 5.59 -12.30
N VAL A 18 13.63 6.76 -11.73
CA VAL A 18 12.71 7.77 -12.28
C VAL A 18 13.32 8.51 -13.48
N SER A 19 14.65 8.55 -13.63
CA SER A 19 15.32 9.23 -14.77
C SER A 19 15.09 8.56 -16.13
N LYS A 20 14.40 7.41 -16.18
CA LYS A 20 14.09 6.68 -17.43
C LYS A 20 12.60 6.55 -17.76
N ILE A 21 11.71 7.09 -16.91
CA ILE A 21 10.26 6.96 -17.08
C ILE A 21 9.67 8.38 -17.12
N GLY A 22 9.21 8.82 -18.28
CA GLY A 22 8.32 9.94 -18.57
C GLY A 22 8.44 11.22 -17.72
N GLU A 23 7.60 12.19 -17.98
CA GLU A 23 7.54 13.49 -17.29
C GLU A 23 7.60 13.36 -15.75
N LYS A 24 8.46 14.18 -15.12
CA LYS A 24 8.61 14.18 -13.66
C LYS A 24 7.26 14.39 -12.97
N LEU A 25 6.85 13.40 -12.18
CA LEU A 25 5.70 13.52 -11.28
C LEU A 25 6.00 14.64 -10.26
N SER A 26 5.16 15.67 -10.24
CA SER A 26 5.26 16.72 -9.23
C SER A 26 4.41 16.35 -8.00
N GLU A 27 4.85 16.84 -6.86
CA GLU A 27 4.15 16.69 -5.58
C GLU A 27 2.74 17.26 -5.64
N ASN A 28 2.59 18.41 -6.28
CA ASN A 28 1.32 19.11 -6.43
C ASN A 28 0.29 18.34 -7.28
N GLU A 29 0.74 17.44 -8.14
CA GLU A 29 -0.15 16.58 -8.94
C GLU A 29 -0.70 15.40 -8.13
N LEU A 30 0.06 14.95 -7.12
CA LEU A 30 -0.39 13.86 -6.22
C LEU A 30 -1.22 14.36 -5.05
N CYS A 31 -0.94 15.56 -4.60
CA CYS A 31 -1.65 16.21 -3.52
C CYS A 31 -1.74 17.70 -3.83
N PRO A 32 -2.87 18.16 -4.37
CA PRO A 32 -3.06 19.58 -4.69
C PRO A 32 -2.82 20.48 -3.47
N PRO A 33 -2.07 21.60 -3.62
CA PRO A 33 -1.66 22.43 -2.48
C PRO A 33 -2.82 22.94 -1.61
N ASN A 34 -3.97 23.19 -2.20
CA ASN A 34 -5.16 23.64 -1.50
C ASN A 34 -5.83 22.52 -0.64
N LEU A 35 -5.42 21.28 -0.78
CA LEU A 35 -5.92 20.14 0.00
C LEU A 35 -4.92 19.67 1.06
N LEU A 36 -3.67 20.15 1.04
CA LEU A 36 -2.62 19.72 1.97
C LEU A 36 -2.96 20.04 3.43
N THR A 37 -3.36 21.28 3.72
CA THR A 37 -3.68 21.70 5.09
C THR A 37 -4.79 20.84 5.71
N GLY A 38 -5.87 20.60 4.97
CA GLY A 38 -6.96 19.74 5.48
C GLY A 38 -6.53 18.30 5.71
N GLN A 39 -5.60 17.78 4.89
CA GLN A 39 -5.02 16.45 5.10
C GLN A 39 -4.13 16.40 6.35
N GLU A 40 -3.31 17.43 6.57
CA GLU A 40 -2.44 17.53 7.74
C GLU A 40 -3.25 17.66 9.04
N GLU A 41 -4.24 18.54 9.06
CA GLU A 41 -5.15 18.69 10.21
C GLU A 41 -5.91 17.38 10.55
N ALA A 42 -6.42 16.69 9.53
CA ALA A 42 -7.09 15.40 9.71
C ALA A 42 -6.13 14.34 10.25
N PHE A 43 -4.89 14.30 9.75
CA PHE A 43 -3.87 13.36 10.20
C PHE A 43 -3.43 13.64 11.64
N GLU A 44 -3.16 14.89 12.00
CA GLU A 44 -2.81 15.28 13.38
C GLU A 44 -3.94 14.94 14.34
N ASN A 45 -5.20 15.20 13.95
CA ASN A 45 -6.34 14.80 14.74
C ASN A 45 -6.38 13.28 14.97
N ASP A 46 -6.14 12.47 13.94
CA ASP A 46 -6.11 11.01 14.07
C ASP A 46 -5.01 10.55 15.02
N ILE A 47 -3.81 11.13 14.93
CA ILE A 47 -2.72 10.84 15.87
C ILE A 47 -3.18 11.09 17.30
N GLN A 48 -3.74 12.27 17.57
CA GLN A 48 -4.15 12.67 18.92
C GLN A 48 -5.31 11.81 19.44
N THR A 49 -6.32 11.54 18.62
CA THR A 49 -7.57 10.93 19.07
C THR A 49 -7.62 9.41 18.94
N LEU A 50 -6.94 8.83 17.98
CA LEU A 50 -7.00 7.39 17.71
C LEU A 50 -5.76 6.62 18.18
N LEU A 51 -4.60 7.27 18.24
CA LEU A 51 -3.34 6.61 18.61
C LEU A 51 -2.88 7.00 20.01
N LEU A 52 -2.63 8.28 20.30
CA LEU A 52 -2.04 8.69 21.59
C LEU A 52 -2.96 8.46 22.78
N THR A 53 -4.28 8.56 22.61
CA THR A 53 -5.24 8.19 23.68
C THR A 53 -5.18 6.71 24.05
N ARG A 54 -4.68 5.86 23.13
CA ARG A 54 -4.59 4.41 23.27
C ARG A 54 -3.15 3.89 23.33
N ILE A 55 -2.19 4.75 23.66
CA ILE A 55 -0.77 4.37 23.67
C ILE A 55 -0.45 3.22 24.64
N ARG A 56 -1.27 3.03 25.67
CA ARG A 56 -1.16 1.90 26.61
C ARG A 56 -1.50 0.53 25.99
N GLU A 57 -2.17 0.54 24.84
CA GLU A 57 -2.52 -0.66 24.06
C GLU A 57 -1.48 -0.96 22.97
N PHE A 58 -0.39 -0.18 22.94
CA PHE A 58 0.72 -0.45 22.03
C PHE A 58 1.54 -1.64 22.52
N VAL A 59 2.09 -2.38 21.58
CA VAL A 59 2.85 -3.60 21.84
C VAL A 59 4.30 -3.48 21.38
N GLN A 60 5.21 -4.02 22.19
CA GLN A 60 6.60 -4.20 21.79
C GLN A 60 6.67 -5.38 20.82
N VAL A 61 7.42 -5.20 19.74
CA VAL A 61 7.59 -6.24 18.72
C VAL A 61 9.06 -6.37 18.31
N ASN A 62 9.43 -7.55 17.88
CA ASN A 62 10.67 -7.77 17.15
C ASN A 62 10.59 -7.14 15.75
N CYS A 63 11.69 -7.10 15.03
CA CYS A 63 11.73 -6.61 13.67
C CYS A 63 10.69 -7.35 12.78
N PRO A 64 9.73 -6.65 12.17
CA PRO A 64 8.68 -7.29 11.39
C PRO A 64 9.18 -7.97 10.11
N ALA A 65 10.41 -7.70 9.68
CA ALA A 65 11.01 -8.30 8.50
C ALA A 65 11.85 -9.55 8.83
N CYS A 66 12.74 -9.48 9.84
CA CYS A 66 13.71 -10.56 10.12
C CYS A 66 13.65 -11.14 11.54
N ASP A 67 12.69 -10.67 12.35
CA ASP A 67 12.45 -11.13 13.73
C ASP A 67 13.58 -10.85 14.75
N SER A 68 14.57 -10.06 14.40
CA SER A 68 15.63 -9.63 15.34
C SER A 68 15.05 -8.73 16.42
N SER A 69 15.45 -8.96 17.67
CA SER A 69 15.10 -8.10 18.81
C SER A 69 16.02 -6.86 18.94
N ASP A 70 17.14 -6.82 18.23
CA ASP A 70 18.09 -5.72 18.27
C ASP A 70 17.65 -4.59 17.32
N ALA A 71 16.98 -3.59 17.89
CA ALA A 71 16.46 -2.46 17.13
C ALA A 71 16.54 -1.17 17.97
N PRO A 72 17.70 -0.48 17.99
CA PRO A 72 17.83 0.78 18.70
C PRO A 72 16.94 1.89 18.16
N SER A 73 16.51 2.79 19.06
CA SER A 73 15.75 3.99 18.72
C SER A 73 16.58 4.92 17.85
N ILE A 74 15.92 5.52 16.84
CA ILE A 74 16.57 6.43 15.90
C ILE A 74 15.93 7.83 15.84
N PHE A 75 14.63 7.95 16.07
CA PHE A 75 13.94 9.22 16.19
C PHE A 75 12.54 9.03 16.78
N THR A 76 11.96 10.14 17.23
CA THR A 76 10.55 10.24 17.64
C THR A 76 9.82 11.20 16.69
N LYS A 77 8.61 10.83 16.28
CA LYS A 77 7.74 11.67 15.46
C LYS A 77 6.29 11.56 15.97
N TYR A 78 5.64 12.67 16.20
CA TYR A 78 4.28 12.74 16.80
C TYR A 78 4.17 11.95 18.13
N GLU A 79 5.19 12.06 18.98
CA GLU A 79 5.34 11.31 20.24
C GLU A 79 5.50 9.77 20.08
N LEU A 80 5.55 9.29 18.85
CA LEU A 80 5.71 7.87 18.51
C LEU A 80 7.18 7.56 18.21
N GLN A 81 7.70 6.52 18.86
CA GLN A 81 9.10 6.11 18.73
C GLN A 81 9.30 5.25 17.49
N PHE A 82 10.37 5.52 16.75
CA PHE A 82 10.83 4.73 15.62
C PHE A 82 12.21 4.13 15.92
N VAL A 83 12.34 2.86 15.58
CA VAL A 83 13.56 2.06 15.76
C VAL A 83 14.07 1.56 14.41
N ARG A 84 15.34 1.20 14.34
CA ARG A 84 15.95 0.59 13.16
C ARG A 84 16.59 -0.73 13.53
N CYS A 85 16.16 -1.82 12.91
CA CYS A 85 16.76 -3.13 13.08
C CYS A 85 18.26 -3.10 12.77
N ALA A 86 19.08 -3.60 13.68
CA ALA A 86 20.53 -3.69 13.50
C ALA A 86 20.92 -4.74 12.44
N THR A 87 20.09 -5.76 12.25
CA THR A 87 20.35 -6.87 11.33
C THR A 87 19.97 -6.55 9.88
N CYS A 88 18.72 -6.09 9.62
CA CYS A 88 18.22 -5.91 8.25
C CYS A 88 17.90 -4.45 7.92
N PHE A 89 18.15 -3.51 8.82
CA PHE A 89 17.97 -2.07 8.67
C PHE A 89 16.52 -1.62 8.44
N THR A 90 15.52 -2.49 8.61
CA THR A 90 14.11 -2.10 8.59
C THR A 90 13.83 -1.07 9.67
N ILE A 91 13.12 -0.02 9.31
CA ILE A 91 12.66 1.01 10.24
C ILE A 91 11.18 0.78 10.51
N PHE A 92 10.81 0.73 11.79
CA PHE A 92 9.45 0.50 12.21
C PHE A 92 9.14 1.24 13.52
N MET A 93 7.86 1.41 13.82
CA MET A 93 7.42 1.96 15.09
C MET A 93 7.52 0.88 16.18
N ASN A 94 8.10 1.23 17.34
CA ASN A 94 8.19 0.30 18.48
C ASN A 94 8.27 1.08 19.81
N PRO A 95 7.27 0.93 20.74
CA PRO A 95 6.08 0.09 20.57
C PRO A 95 5.18 0.56 19.43
N ARG A 96 4.40 -0.34 18.85
CA ARG A 96 3.45 -0.03 17.77
C ARG A 96 2.01 -0.30 18.19
N PRO A 97 0.99 0.32 17.56
CA PRO A 97 -0.40 0.00 17.82
C PRO A 97 -0.64 -1.51 17.77
N SER A 98 -1.42 -2.05 18.70
CA SER A 98 -1.91 -3.43 18.61
C SER A 98 -2.78 -3.60 17.35
N GLU A 99 -3.03 -4.84 16.94
CA GLU A 99 -3.87 -5.10 15.76
C GLU A 99 -5.26 -4.47 15.89
N ALA A 100 -5.85 -4.51 17.08
CA ALA A 100 -7.15 -3.90 17.35
C ALA A 100 -7.09 -2.37 17.21
N VAL A 101 -6.07 -1.70 17.76
CA VAL A 101 -5.88 -0.25 17.62
C VAL A 101 -5.67 0.12 16.15
N LEU A 102 -4.91 -0.65 15.42
CA LEU A 102 -4.64 -0.42 13.99
C LEU A 102 -5.91 -0.59 13.14
N ALA A 103 -6.71 -1.63 13.43
CA ALA A 103 -7.99 -1.86 12.74
C ALA A 103 -8.98 -0.70 12.97
N ASP A 104 -9.10 -0.22 14.22
CA ASP A 104 -9.94 0.93 14.56
C ASP A 104 -9.41 2.22 13.90
N TYR A 105 -8.09 2.40 13.85
CA TYR A 105 -7.49 3.53 13.15
C TYR A 105 -7.93 3.56 11.68
N TYR A 106 -7.79 2.48 10.93
CA TYR A 106 -8.19 2.45 9.52
C TYR A 106 -9.70 2.62 9.32
N LYS A 107 -10.52 2.12 10.25
CA LYS A 107 -11.97 2.26 10.22
C LYS A 107 -12.44 3.69 10.50
N CYS A 108 -11.79 4.39 11.43
CA CYS A 108 -12.26 5.67 11.98
C CYS A 108 -11.47 6.88 11.47
N SER A 109 -10.34 6.69 10.77
CA SER A 109 -9.42 7.75 10.36
C SER A 109 -10.11 8.80 9.49
N LYS A 110 -10.03 10.06 9.94
CA LYS A 110 -10.45 11.22 9.17
C LYS A 110 -9.49 11.52 8.02
N SER A 111 -8.21 11.28 8.25
CA SER A 111 -7.16 11.44 7.23
C SER A 111 -7.36 10.51 6.05
N TYR A 112 -7.66 9.22 6.30
CA TYR A 112 -8.00 8.27 5.24
C TYR A 112 -9.25 8.66 4.46
N ARG A 113 -10.30 9.10 5.17
CA ARG A 113 -11.53 9.57 4.56
C ARG A 113 -11.28 10.81 3.71
N TYR A 114 -10.56 11.81 4.25
CA TYR A 114 -10.22 13.03 3.52
C TYR A 114 -9.42 12.72 2.25
N TRP A 115 -8.45 11.81 2.37
CA TRP A 115 -7.67 11.36 1.22
C TRP A 115 -8.55 10.71 0.16
N ALA A 116 -9.45 9.79 0.56
CA ALA A 116 -10.34 9.10 -0.36
C ALA A 116 -11.36 10.01 -1.04
N GLU A 117 -11.90 10.98 -0.30
CA GLU A 117 -12.98 11.84 -0.80
C GLU A 117 -12.49 13.09 -1.55
N LYS A 118 -11.29 13.59 -1.24
CA LYS A 118 -10.79 14.86 -1.74
C LYS A 118 -9.51 14.71 -2.58
N ILE A 119 -8.47 14.08 -2.01
CA ILE A 119 -7.15 14.04 -2.64
C ILE A 119 -7.12 13.05 -3.80
N PHE A 120 -7.61 11.83 -3.59
CA PHE A 120 -7.56 10.81 -4.63
C PHE A 120 -8.33 11.24 -5.88
N PRO A 121 -9.60 11.69 -5.82
CA PRO A 121 -10.33 12.12 -7.01
C PRO A 121 -9.64 13.27 -7.75
N ALA A 122 -9.06 14.23 -7.01
CA ALA A 122 -8.35 15.37 -7.61
C ALA A 122 -7.01 14.99 -8.27
N SER A 123 -6.43 13.85 -7.92
CA SER A 123 -5.12 13.38 -8.41
C SER A 123 -5.18 12.10 -9.23
N GLU A 124 -6.35 11.53 -9.43
CA GLU A 124 -6.53 10.20 -10.04
C GLU A 124 -5.88 10.10 -11.43
N GLN A 125 -6.13 11.10 -12.29
CA GLN A 125 -5.57 11.10 -13.65
C GLN A 125 -4.05 11.15 -13.65
N ALA A 126 -3.46 11.99 -12.78
CA ALA A 126 -2.01 12.06 -12.65
C ALA A 126 -1.42 10.74 -12.09
N ARG A 127 -2.12 10.13 -11.10
CA ARG A 127 -1.74 8.82 -10.57
C ARG A 127 -1.83 7.74 -11.63
N LYS A 128 -2.90 7.71 -12.41
CA LYS A 128 -3.07 6.74 -13.51
C LYS A 128 -1.90 6.84 -14.48
N SER A 129 -1.67 8.02 -15.08
CA SER A 129 -0.69 8.20 -16.15
C SER A 129 0.77 8.16 -15.66
N LYS A 130 1.06 8.69 -14.46
CA LYS A 130 2.45 8.85 -14.00
C LYS A 130 2.91 7.79 -12.99
N ILE A 131 2.01 6.98 -12.45
CA ILE A 131 2.31 5.92 -11.50
C ILE A 131 1.85 4.56 -12.03
N HIS A 132 0.55 4.37 -12.21
CA HIS A 132 -0.02 3.05 -12.49
C HIS A 132 0.32 2.53 -13.90
N GLU A 133 0.26 3.36 -14.93
CA GLU A 133 0.68 2.99 -16.28
C GLU A 133 2.17 2.62 -16.36
N PRO A 134 3.11 3.41 -15.78
CA PRO A 134 4.51 3.02 -15.69
C PRO A 134 4.74 1.74 -14.88
N TRP A 135 4.04 1.54 -13.77
CA TRP A 135 4.14 0.29 -13.01
C TRP A 135 3.65 -0.90 -13.82
N TYR A 136 2.51 -0.75 -14.51
CA TYR A 136 2.00 -1.78 -15.38
C TYR A 136 2.99 -2.14 -16.50
N ALA A 137 3.59 -1.14 -17.12
CA ALA A 137 4.61 -1.34 -18.15
C ALA A 137 5.83 -2.13 -17.62
N GLN A 138 6.23 -1.89 -16.36
CA GLN A 138 7.31 -2.65 -15.72
C GLN A 138 6.88 -4.10 -15.44
N VAL A 139 5.69 -4.32 -14.90
CA VAL A 139 5.13 -5.67 -14.66
C VAL A 139 5.09 -6.44 -15.98
N LYS A 140 4.50 -5.84 -17.02
CA LYS A 140 4.45 -6.45 -18.37
C LYS A 140 5.82 -6.79 -18.93
N LYS A 141 6.78 -5.87 -18.79
CA LYS A 141 8.17 -6.11 -19.22
C LYS A 141 8.80 -7.26 -18.45
N TYR A 142 8.59 -7.32 -17.12
CA TYR A 142 9.11 -8.40 -16.29
C TYR A 142 8.53 -9.75 -16.71
N CYS A 143 7.21 -9.83 -16.89
CA CYS A 143 6.53 -11.05 -17.34
C CYS A 143 7.10 -11.56 -18.69
N ARG A 144 7.24 -10.66 -19.67
CA ARG A 144 7.79 -11.00 -20.97
C ARG A 144 9.24 -11.48 -20.92
N ASN A 145 10.08 -10.80 -20.14
CA ASN A 145 11.50 -11.14 -20.04
C ASN A 145 11.75 -12.48 -19.34
N ASN A 146 10.81 -12.94 -18.52
CA ASN A 146 10.89 -14.19 -17.76
C ASN A 146 9.91 -15.25 -18.28
N GLU A 147 9.27 -15.02 -19.44
CA GLU A 147 8.32 -15.93 -20.09
C GLU A 147 7.18 -16.40 -19.18
N LEU A 148 6.74 -15.49 -18.26
CA LEU A 148 5.67 -15.78 -17.32
C LEU A 148 4.31 -15.76 -18.01
N SER A 149 3.44 -16.67 -17.58
CA SER A 149 2.04 -16.68 -18.00
C SER A 149 1.33 -15.39 -17.55
N MET A 150 0.51 -14.83 -18.42
CA MET A 150 -0.29 -13.63 -18.17
C MET A 150 -1.80 -13.97 -18.24
N ASN A 151 -2.22 -15.10 -17.66
CA ASN A 151 -3.66 -15.43 -17.63
C ASN A 151 -4.39 -14.72 -16.51
N THR A 152 -3.90 -14.84 -15.26
CA THR A 152 -4.56 -14.28 -14.09
C THR A 152 -3.63 -13.32 -13.34
N LEU A 153 -4.07 -12.07 -13.20
CA LEU A 153 -3.44 -11.04 -12.37
C LEU A 153 -4.24 -10.87 -11.08
N LEU A 154 -3.58 -10.91 -9.94
CA LEU A 154 -4.12 -10.56 -8.62
C LEU A 154 -3.46 -9.26 -8.15
N GLU A 155 -4.24 -8.21 -7.89
CA GLU A 155 -3.79 -7.03 -7.15
C GLU A 155 -4.27 -7.12 -5.71
N VAL A 156 -3.34 -7.14 -4.75
CA VAL A 156 -3.64 -7.19 -3.30
C VAL A 156 -3.55 -5.79 -2.72
N GLY A 157 -4.69 -5.28 -2.22
CA GLY A 157 -4.84 -3.89 -1.79
C GLY A 157 -5.09 -2.96 -2.96
N ALA A 158 -6.08 -3.28 -3.78
CA ALA A 158 -6.36 -2.57 -5.04
C ALA A 158 -6.82 -1.11 -4.84
N GLY A 159 -7.24 -0.73 -3.62
CA GLY A 159 -7.71 0.62 -3.34
C GLY A 159 -8.86 1.04 -4.26
N PHE A 160 -8.67 2.06 -5.06
CA PHE A 160 -9.64 2.52 -6.05
C PHE A 160 -9.66 1.69 -7.35
N GLY A 161 -8.83 0.65 -7.47
CA GLY A 161 -8.75 -0.21 -8.64
C GLY A 161 -8.10 0.43 -9.86
N THR A 162 -7.31 1.48 -9.67
CA THR A 162 -6.70 2.23 -10.79
C THR A 162 -5.70 1.37 -11.56
N PHE A 163 -4.84 0.61 -10.88
CA PHE A 163 -3.89 -0.29 -11.55
C PHE A 163 -4.61 -1.44 -12.26
N CYS A 164 -5.58 -2.10 -11.60
CA CYS A 164 -6.41 -3.11 -12.25
C CYS A 164 -7.13 -2.57 -13.50
N SER A 165 -7.60 -1.30 -13.46
CA SER A 165 -8.22 -0.65 -14.62
C SER A 165 -7.23 -0.47 -15.77
N VAL A 166 -6.00 -0.05 -15.47
CA VAL A 166 -4.92 0.06 -16.47
C VAL A 166 -4.60 -1.32 -17.08
N ALA A 167 -4.50 -2.36 -16.25
CA ALA A 167 -4.26 -3.72 -16.71
C ALA A 167 -5.40 -4.24 -17.61
N LYS A 168 -6.64 -3.94 -17.23
CA LYS A 168 -7.85 -4.29 -18.00
C LYS A 168 -7.89 -3.60 -19.36
N GLU A 169 -7.62 -2.30 -19.40
CA GLU A 169 -7.55 -1.52 -20.63
C GLU A 169 -6.47 -2.02 -21.59
N ALA A 170 -5.33 -2.48 -21.04
CA ALA A 170 -4.22 -3.04 -21.82
C ALA A 170 -4.54 -4.40 -22.45
N GLY A 171 -5.45 -5.19 -21.86
CA GLY A 171 -5.95 -6.44 -22.42
C GLY A 171 -4.93 -7.60 -22.46
N ASP A 172 -3.81 -7.50 -21.74
CA ASP A 172 -2.78 -8.56 -21.74
C ASP A 172 -3.14 -9.75 -20.83
N PHE A 173 -3.98 -9.53 -19.80
CA PHE A 173 -4.46 -10.56 -18.89
C PHE A 173 -5.89 -11.00 -19.21
N ARG A 174 -6.18 -12.28 -19.11
CA ARG A 174 -7.54 -12.82 -19.32
C ARG A 174 -8.45 -12.59 -18.13
N LYS A 175 -7.88 -12.65 -16.92
CA LYS A 175 -8.57 -12.46 -15.66
C LYS A 175 -7.79 -11.48 -14.80
N ILE A 176 -8.50 -10.52 -14.19
CA ILE A 176 -7.93 -9.55 -13.26
C ILE A 176 -8.78 -9.57 -12.01
N ILE A 177 -8.16 -9.83 -10.87
CA ILE A 177 -8.81 -9.88 -9.55
C ILE A 177 -8.29 -8.72 -8.73
N ALA A 178 -9.18 -7.84 -8.32
CA ALA A 178 -8.91 -6.76 -7.38
C ALA A 178 -9.26 -7.23 -5.97
N MET A 179 -8.29 -7.35 -5.08
CA MET A 179 -8.55 -7.65 -3.67
C MET A 179 -8.48 -6.38 -2.85
N GLU A 180 -9.58 -6.02 -2.19
CA GLU A 180 -9.69 -4.78 -1.40
C GLU A 180 -10.63 -5.01 -0.22
N PRO A 181 -10.13 -4.97 1.03
CA PRO A 181 -10.95 -5.25 2.22
C PRO A 181 -11.90 -4.11 2.60
N THR A 182 -11.68 -2.88 2.12
CA THR A 182 -12.49 -1.71 2.48
C THR A 182 -13.75 -1.65 1.62
N PRO A 183 -14.98 -1.79 2.18
CA PRO A 183 -16.20 -1.89 1.38
C PRO A 183 -16.42 -0.74 0.40
N SER A 184 -16.12 0.50 0.79
CA SER A 184 -16.27 1.67 -0.10
C SER A 184 -15.31 1.61 -1.29
N LEU A 185 -14.06 1.20 -1.09
CA LEU A 185 -13.07 1.05 -2.14
C LEU A 185 -13.36 -0.17 -3.02
N ALA A 186 -13.78 -1.29 -2.42
CA ALA A 186 -14.25 -2.45 -3.17
C ALA A 186 -15.42 -2.11 -4.11
N ASN A 187 -16.36 -1.26 -3.65
CA ASN A 187 -17.43 -0.76 -4.49
C ASN A 187 -16.93 0.13 -5.65
N HIS A 188 -15.89 0.94 -5.44
CA HIS A 188 -15.22 1.65 -6.53
C HIS A 188 -14.64 0.68 -7.56
N CYS A 189 -13.96 -0.37 -7.13
CA CYS A 189 -13.45 -1.40 -8.04
C CYS A 189 -14.58 -2.06 -8.84
N ARG A 190 -15.70 -2.42 -8.19
CA ARG A 190 -16.87 -2.99 -8.86
C ARG A 190 -17.48 -2.03 -9.88
N SER A 191 -17.58 -0.74 -9.57
CA SER A 191 -18.10 0.28 -10.50
C SER A 191 -17.25 0.41 -11.78
N ARG A 192 -15.98 0.01 -11.74
CA ARG A 192 -15.07 -0.09 -12.90
C ARG A 192 -15.19 -1.42 -13.64
N GLY A 193 -16.14 -2.29 -13.24
CA GLY A 193 -16.35 -3.60 -13.82
C GLY A 193 -15.19 -4.56 -13.57
N LEU A 194 -14.52 -4.45 -12.42
CA LEU A 194 -13.49 -5.38 -11.97
C LEU A 194 -14.11 -6.55 -11.18
N GLU A 195 -13.50 -7.72 -11.26
CA GLU A 195 -13.79 -8.81 -10.33
C GLU A 195 -13.16 -8.47 -8.97
N VAL A 196 -13.96 -8.46 -7.89
CA VAL A 196 -13.52 -7.96 -6.59
C VAL A 196 -13.68 -9.01 -5.51
N LEU A 197 -12.60 -9.24 -4.76
CA LEU A 197 -12.61 -9.99 -3.50
C LEU A 197 -12.53 -8.99 -2.34
N GLU A 198 -13.66 -8.82 -1.63
CA GLU A 198 -13.77 -7.90 -0.50
C GLU A 198 -13.32 -8.59 0.79
N MET A 199 -12.01 -8.84 0.89
CA MET A 199 -11.39 -9.47 2.05
C MET A 199 -9.90 -9.15 2.13
N ARG A 200 -9.31 -9.41 3.28
CA ARG A 200 -7.85 -9.38 3.45
C ARG A 200 -7.25 -10.65 2.85
N ILE A 201 -6.02 -10.55 2.32
CA ILE A 201 -5.31 -11.68 1.73
C ILE A 201 -5.08 -12.82 2.74
N GLU A 202 -4.88 -12.49 4.00
CA GLU A 202 -4.67 -13.47 5.08
C GLU A 202 -5.92 -14.33 5.37
N ASN A 203 -7.09 -13.89 4.89
CA ASN A 203 -8.37 -14.58 5.06
C ASN A 203 -8.78 -15.43 3.84
N VAL A 204 -7.95 -15.45 2.80
CA VAL A 204 -8.23 -16.27 1.61
C VAL A 204 -8.03 -17.74 1.99
N PRO A 205 -9.05 -18.62 1.79
CA PRO A 205 -8.88 -20.04 1.97
C PRO A 205 -7.81 -20.58 1.01
N GLU A 206 -7.06 -21.57 1.46
CA GLU A 206 -6.07 -22.26 0.61
C GLU A 206 -6.72 -22.77 -0.69
N ASP A 207 -5.96 -22.76 -1.78
CA ASP A 207 -6.37 -23.25 -3.11
C ASP A 207 -7.59 -22.52 -3.74
N THR A 208 -7.96 -21.34 -3.21
CA THR A 208 -9.08 -20.57 -3.77
C THR A 208 -8.67 -19.71 -4.95
N ILE A 209 -7.44 -19.22 -4.97
CA ILE A 209 -6.88 -18.32 -5.99
C ILE A 209 -5.61 -18.98 -6.54
N GLU A 210 -5.55 -19.08 -7.86
CA GLU A 210 -4.37 -19.50 -8.60
C GLU A 210 -3.98 -18.40 -9.60
N ALA A 211 -3.24 -17.40 -9.12
CA ALA A 211 -2.77 -16.30 -9.96
C ALA A 211 -1.44 -16.66 -10.65
N ASP A 212 -1.26 -16.20 -11.87
CA ASP A 212 0.04 -16.28 -12.55
C ASP A 212 0.95 -15.15 -12.06
N ILE A 213 0.36 -13.99 -11.76
CA ILE A 213 1.08 -12.81 -11.27
C ILE A 213 0.28 -12.20 -10.11
N ALA A 214 0.97 -11.89 -9.02
CA ALA A 214 0.43 -11.10 -7.94
C ALA A 214 1.22 -9.78 -7.79
N VAL A 215 0.50 -8.69 -7.56
CA VAL A 215 1.09 -7.38 -7.30
C VAL A 215 0.47 -6.77 -6.05
N SER A 216 1.24 -5.94 -5.35
CA SER A 216 0.77 -5.16 -4.23
C SER A 216 1.57 -3.86 -4.15
N PHE A 217 0.89 -2.73 -4.12
CA PHE A 217 1.51 -1.41 -4.15
C PHE A 217 1.09 -0.58 -2.95
N GLU A 218 2.07 -0.11 -2.15
CA GLU A 218 1.85 0.76 -1.00
C GLU A 218 0.88 0.12 0.04
N VAL A 219 1.03 -1.18 0.34
CA VAL A 219 0.19 -1.93 1.27
C VAL A 219 0.97 -2.55 2.42
N ILE A 220 2.13 -3.14 2.15
CA ILE A 220 2.89 -3.92 3.14
C ILE A 220 3.25 -3.10 4.40
N GLU A 221 3.48 -1.81 4.26
CA GLU A 221 3.77 -0.88 5.36
C GLU A 221 2.57 -0.64 6.28
N HIS A 222 1.37 -0.99 5.83
CA HIS A 222 0.12 -0.86 6.57
C HIS A 222 -0.29 -2.17 7.26
N THR A 223 0.39 -3.27 6.96
CA THR A 223 0.03 -4.58 7.54
C THR A 223 0.58 -4.74 8.94
N PHE A 224 -0.19 -5.41 9.81
CA PHE A 224 0.27 -5.73 11.17
C PHE A 224 1.36 -6.80 11.11
N GLU A 225 1.21 -7.84 10.27
CA GLU A 225 2.17 -8.95 10.10
C GLU A 225 2.64 -9.05 8.64
N PRO A 226 3.64 -8.24 8.22
CA PRO A 226 4.08 -8.20 6.82
C PRO A 226 4.62 -9.53 6.31
N ARG A 227 5.16 -10.39 7.17
CA ARG A 227 5.61 -11.74 6.78
C ARG A 227 4.45 -12.67 6.46
N LEU A 228 3.36 -12.63 7.27
CA LEU A 228 2.14 -13.37 6.97
C LEU A 228 1.46 -12.86 5.70
N PHE A 229 1.43 -11.55 5.51
CA PHE A 229 0.94 -10.93 4.29
C PHE A 229 1.65 -11.47 3.04
N LEU A 230 3.00 -11.48 3.03
CA LEU A 230 3.77 -12.02 1.90
C LEU A 230 3.56 -13.52 1.71
N LYS A 231 3.48 -14.27 2.82
CA LYS A 231 3.17 -15.71 2.75
C LYS A 231 1.79 -15.97 2.13
N ALA A 232 0.78 -15.21 2.53
CA ALA A 232 -0.57 -15.31 1.99
C ALA A 232 -0.62 -14.95 0.48
N ILE A 233 0.13 -13.94 0.04
CA ILE A 233 0.27 -13.65 -1.40
C ILE A 233 0.91 -14.84 -2.12
N SER A 234 1.99 -15.37 -1.58
CA SER A 234 2.70 -16.50 -2.18
C SER A 234 1.81 -17.75 -2.32
N SER A 235 0.92 -18.01 -1.34
CA SER A 235 -0.01 -19.15 -1.43
C SER A 235 -1.11 -18.98 -2.48
N CYS A 236 -1.32 -17.76 -3.00
CA CYS A 236 -2.25 -17.50 -4.09
C CYS A 236 -1.59 -17.59 -5.48
N LEU A 237 -0.29 -17.83 -5.55
CA LEU A 237 0.43 -17.96 -6.81
C LEU A 237 0.52 -19.42 -7.26
N LYS A 238 0.42 -19.65 -8.54
CA LYS A 238 0.77 -20.93 -9.15
C LYS A 238 2.27 -21.23 -8.99
N PRO A 239 2.70 -22.48 -9.07
CA PRO A 239 4.11 -22.81 -9.14
C PRO A 239 4.80 -22.03 -10.27
N GLY A 240 5.82 -21.25 -9.94
CA GLY A 240 6.55 -20.40 -10.87
C GLY A 240 5.90 -19.03 -11.17
N GLY A 241 4.79 -18.68 -10.49
CA GLY A 241 4.17 -17.36 -10.56
C GLY A 241 4.88 -16.31 -9.70
#